data_076ee65ec40bc8bd61834ae4779b0ee7
#
_entry.id   076ee65ec40bc8bd61834ae4779b0ee7
#
_cell.length_a   1.000
_cell.length_b   1.000
_cell.length_c   1.000
_cell.angle_alpha   90.00
_cell.angle_beta   90.00
_cell.angle_gamma   90.00
#
_symmetry.space_group_name_H-M   'P 1'
#
loop_
_entity.id
_entity.type
_entity.pdbx_description
1 polymer ?
#
loop_
_entity_poly.entity_id
_entity_poly.type
_entity_poly.pdbx_seq_one_letter_code
_entity_poly.pdbx_strand_id
1 'polypeptide(L)'
;MANTKSALKRIRQAEVARARNASIRSTVRTALKKVRAAAGTSDAAQAQELLRLATKSIDKAASKGVLNARAASRKISRLAKAVSAAAAR
;
A
#
# COMPACT_ATOMS: atom_id res chain seq x y z
N MET A 1 -27.37 7.06 23.73
CA MET A 1 -27.65 5.66 23.43
C MET A 1 -27.42 5.34 21.97
N ALA A 2 -26.80 4.21 21.68
CA ALA A 2 -26.40 3.82 20.35
C ALA A 2 -27.56 3.40 19.43
N ASN A 3 -28.79 3.50 19.87
CA ASN A 3 -29.96 3.01 19.12
C ASN A 3 -30.66 4.06 18.27
N THR A 4 -30.09 5.25 18.14
CA THR A 4 -30.65 6.26 17.25
C THR A 4 -30.29 5.91 15.79
N LYS A 5 -31.13 6.32 14.85
CA LYS A 5 -30.89 6.09 13.42
C LYS A 5 -29.52 6.63 12.97
N SER A 6 -29.13 7.81 13.47
CA SER A 6 -27.84 8.41 13.13
C SER A 6 -26.66 7.61 13.70
N ALA A 7 -26.80 7.08 14.93
CA ALA A 7 -25.77 6.25 15.53
C ALA A 7 -25.59 4.92 14.76
N LEU A 8 -26.70 4.29 14.37
CA LEU A 8 -26.66 3.07 13.58
C LEU A 8 -26.04 3.31 12.21
N LYS A 9 -26.34 4.44 11.59
CA LYS A 9 -25.74 4.83 10.31
C LYS A 9 -24.22 4.98 10.43
N ARG A 10 -23.74 5.62 11.51
CA ARG A 10 -22.31 5.78 11.77
C ARG A 10 -21.61 4.43 11.95
N ILE A 11 -22.27 3.50 12.65
CA ILE A 11 -21.71 2.15 12.84
C ILE A 11 -21.54 1.45 11.50
N ARG A 12 -22.56 1.50 10.64
CA ARG A 12 -22.48 0.90 9.29
C ARG A 12 -21.38 1.54 8.45
N GLN A 13 -21.29 2.87 8.48
CA GLN A 13 -20.26 3.59 7.75
C GLN A 13 -18.87 3.22 8.25
N ALA A 14 -18.70 3.06 9.56
CA ALA A 14 -17.42 2.64 10.14
C ALA A 14 -17.04 1.23 9.71
N GLU A 15 -18.01 0.31 9.66
CA GLU A 15 -17.77 -1.06 9.20
C GLU A 15 -17.35 -1.11 7.73
N VAL A 16 -18.04 -0.37 6.87
CA VAL A 16 -17.71 -0.28 5.44
C VAL A 16 -16.32 0.32 5.26
N ALA A 17 -16.01 1.41 5.98
CA ALA A 17 -14.69 2.03 5.90
C ALA A 17 -13.58 1.09 6.38
N ARG A 18 -13.83 0.35 7.46
CA ARG A 18 -12.86 -0.62 8.00
C ARG A 18 -12.55 -1.72 6.99
N ALA A 19 -13.58 -2.27 6.35
CA ALA A 19 -13.42 -3.31 5.34
C ALA A 19 -12.65 -2.79 4.13
N ARG A 20 -12.99 -1.58 3.66
CA ARG A 20 -12.29 -0.94 2.55
C ARG A 20 -10.82 -0.69 2.90
N ASN A 21 -10.55 -0.17 4.10
CA ASN A 21 -9.19 0.14 4.52
C ASN A 21 -8.35 -1.13 4.67
N ALA A 22 -8.94 -2.20 5.18
CA ALA A 22 -8.27 -3.50 5.28
C ALA A 22 -7.89 -4.04 3.91
N SER A 23 -8.79 -3.90 2.94
CA SER A 23 -8.55 -4.31 1.55
C SER A 23 -7.40 -3.51 0.92
N ILE A 24 -7.38 -2.18 1.13
CA ILE A 24 -6.32 -1.31 0.62
C ILE A 24 -4.98 -1.66 1.24
N ARG A 25 -4.93 -1.88 2.56
CA ARG A 25 -3.69 -2.27 3.25
C ARG A 25 -3.18 -3.61 2.74
N SER A 26 -4.07 -4.56 2.49
CA SER A 26 -3.72 -5.87 1.94
C SER A 26 -3.11 -5.74 0.54
N THR A 27 -3.70 -4.90 -0.30
CA THR A 27 -3.19 -4.62 -1.66
C THR A 27 -1.78 -4.04 -1.60
N VAL A 28 -1.55 -3.06 -0.71
CA VAL A 28 -0.23 -2.46 -0.53
C VAL A 28 0.78 -3.50 -0.05
N ARG A 29 0.41 -4.31 0.93
CA ARG A 29 1.28 -5.36 1.48
C ARG A 29 1.68 -6.37 0.40
N THR A 30 0.74 -6.78 -0.44
CA THR A 30 1.00 -7.69 -1.55
C THR A 30 1.94 -7.07 -2.56
N ALA A 31 1.74 -5.80 -2.90
CA ALA A 31 2.60 -5.08 -3.83
C ALA A 31 4.03 -4.98 -3.29
N LEU A 32 4.19 -4.70 -1.99
CA LEU A 32 5.51 -4.65 -1.35
C LEU A 32 6.23 -6.00 -1.45
N LYS A 33 5.52 -7.09 -1.19
CA LYS A 33 6.09 -8.44 -1.26
C LYS A 33 6.55 -8.78 -2.67
N LYS A 34 5.75 -8.41 -3.66
CA LYS A 34 6.10 -8.67 -5.07
C LYS A 34 7.37 -7.93 -5.48
N VAL A 35 7.51 -6.67 -5.08
CA VAL A 35 8.71 -5.88 -5.39
C VAL A 35 9.93 -6.50 -4.71
N ARG A 36 9.83 -6.84 -3.44
CA ARG A 36 10.94 -7.45 -2.69
C ARG A 36 11.37 -8.78 -3.30
N ALA A 37 10.41 -9.60 -3.70
CA ALA A 37 10.71 -10.88 -4.34
C ALA A 37 11.41 -10.66 -5.69
N ALA A 38 10.94 -9.71 -6.49
CA ALA A 38 11.56 -9.40 -7.79
C ALA A 38 12.95 -8.80 -7.62
N ALA A 39 13.15 -7.96 -6.59
CA ALA A 39 14.46 -7.38 -6.28
C ALA A 39 15.47 -8.45 -5.86
N GLY A 40 15.01 -9.56 -5.32
CA GLY A 40 15.87 -10.69 -4.96
C GLY A 40 16.30 -11.55 -6.14
N THR A 41 15.71 -11.32 -7.31
CA THR A 41 16.08 -12.03 -8.56
C THR A 41 16.98 -11.15 -9.42
N SER A 42 17.46 -11.69 -10.54
CA SER A 42 18.27 -10.94 -11.48
C SER A 42 17.46 -10.17 -12.53
N ASP A 43 16.13 -10.20 -12.45
CA ASP A 43 15.25 -9.53 -13.41
C ASP A 43 14.99 -8.08 -12.99
N ALA A 44 15.90 -7.18 -13.36
CA ALA A 44 15.80 -5.76 -13.03
C ALA A 44 14.60 -5.08 -13.71
N ALA A 45 14.26 -5.49 -14.94
CA ALA A 45 13.12 -4.91 -15.65
C ALA A 45 11.80 -5.22 -14.96
N GLN A 46 11.61 -6.45 -14.51
CA GLN A 46 10.43 -6.85 -13.77
C GLN A 46 10.33 -6.12 -12.43
N ALA A 47 11.47 -5.99 -11.72
CA ALA A 47 11.52 -5.28 -10.45
C ALA A 47 11.14 -3.81 -10.63
N GLN A 48 11.59 -3.16 -11.69
CA GLN A 48 11.25 -1.76 -11.99
C GLN A 48 9.75 -1.60 -12.25
N GLU A 49 9.16 -2.50 -13.02
CA GLU A 49 7.73 -2.45 -13.32
C GLU A 49 6.88 -2.68 -12.07
N LEU A 50 7.26 -3.66 -11.25
CA LEU A 50 6.56 -3.93 -10.00
C LEU A 50 6.72 -2.77 -9.01
N LEU A 51 7.88 -2.11 -9.00
CA LEU A 51 8.10 -0.90 -8.20
C LEU A 51 7.14 0.21 -8.63
N ARG A 52 6.98 0.43 -9.94
CA ARG A 52 6.05 1.43 -10.47
C ARG A 52 4.63 1.16 -10.01
N LEU A 53 4.18 -0.08 -10.11
CA LEU A 53 2.84 -0.49 -9.68
C LEU A 53 2.66 -0.35 -8.17
N ALA A 54 3.69 -0.73 -7.39
CA ALA A 54 3.65 -0.59 -5.93
C ALA A 54 3.59 0.87 -5.51
N THR A 55 4.36 1.74 -6.16
CA THR A 55 4.34 3.19 -5.89
C THR A 55 2.94 3.74 -6.13
N LYS A 56 2.30 3.34 -7.23
CA LYS A 56 0.94 3.76 -7.54
C LYS A 56 -0.05 3.32 -6.45
N SER A 57 0.04 2.08 -5.98
CA SER A 57 -0.82 1.56 -4.92
C SER A 57 -0.61 2.28 -3.59
N ILE A 58 0.65 2.55 -3.24
CA ILE A 58 1.01 3.25 -2.00
C ILE A 58 0.52 4.69 -2.03
N ASP A 59 0.70 5.38 -3.15
CA ASP A 59 0.23 6.76 -3.33
C ASP A 59 -1.29 6.85 -3.24
N LYS A 60 -2.01 5.89 -3.83
CA LYS A 60 -3.47 5.83 -3.72
C LYS A 60 -3.91 5.63 -2.28
N ALA A 61 -3.24 4.75 -1.54
CA ALA A 61 -3.56 4.50 -0.14
C ALA A 61 -3.33 5.75 0.71
N ALA A 62 -2.26 6.48 0.45
CA ALA A 62 -1.97 7.75 1.14
C ALA A 62 -3.01 8.81 0.80
N SER A 63 -3.40 8.92 -0.47
CA SER A 63 -4.41 9.86 -0.94
C SER A 63 -5.77 9.61 -0.29
N LYS A 64 -6.11 8.34 -0.04
CA LYS A 64 -7.36 7.96 0.61
C LYS A 64 -7.30 8.04 2.14
N GLY A 65 -6.15 8.41 2.70
CA GLY A 65 -5.98 8.53 4.13
C GLY A 65 -5.77 7.21 4.88
N VAL A 66 -5.62 6.10 4.15
CA VAL A 66 -5.37 4.79 4.76
C VAL A 66 -3.94 4.69 5.29
N LEU A 67 -2.99 5.31 4.60
CA LEU A 67 -1.60 5.41 5.03
C LEU A 67 -1.25 6.87 5.28
N ASN A 68 -0.42 7.10 6.30
CA ASN A 68 0.17 8.40 6.55
C ASN A 68 1.14 8.74 5.40
N ALA A 69 1.14 10.00 4.94
CA ALA A 69 2.00 10.42 3.83
C ALA A 69 3.49 10.16 4.08
N ARG A 70 3.95 10.35 5.32
CA ARG A 70 5.33 10.08 5.69
C ARG A 70 5.65 8.58 5.62
N ALA A 71 4.71 7.74 6.08
CA ALA A 71 4.87 6.29 6.01
C ALA A 71 4.90 5.83 4.55
N ALA A 72 4.04 6.40 3.71
CA ALA A 72 4.00 6.09 2.28
C ALA A 72 5.33 6.45 1.61
N SER A 73 5.84 7.66 1.85
CA SER A 73 7.13 8.10 1.31
C SER A 73 8.28 7.19 1.75
N ARG A 74 8.27 6.78 3.01
CA ARG A 74 9.30 5.88 3.56
C ARG A 74 9.27 4.52 2.87
N LYS A 75 8.08 3.98 2.67
CA LYS A 75 7.91 2.68 1.97
C LYS A 75 8.41 2.74 0.54
N ILE A 76 8.04 3.79 -0.19
CA ILE A 76 8.47 3.99 -1.58
C ILE A 76 10.00 4.14 -1.64
N SER A 77 10.57 4.96 -0.77
CA SER A 77 12.01 5.19 -0.73
C SER A 77 12.79 3.88 -0.46
N ARG A 78 12.33 3.09 0.50
CA ARG A 78 12.99 1.82 0.83
C ARG A 78 12.90 0.82 -0.32
N LEU A 79 11.75 0.76 -1.00
CA LEU A 79 11.57 -0.11 -2.16
C LEU A 79 12.46 0.33 -3.33
N ALA A 80 12.52 1.62 -3.60
CA ALA A 80 13.36 2.16 -4.66
C ALA A 80 14.83 1.85 -4.42
N LYS A 81 15.29 1.97 -3.18
CA LYS A 81 16.66 1.62 -2.80
C LYS A 81 16.93 0.13 -3.00
N ALA A 82 15.99 -0.72 -2.62
CA ALA A 82 16.14 -2.17 -2.79
C ALA A 82 16.22 -2.57 -4.26
N VAL A 83 15.39 -1.97 -5.11
CA VAL A 83 15.41 -2.23 -6.55
C VAL A 83 16.70 -1.70 -7.18
N SER A 84 17.12 -0.52 -6.79
CA SER A 84 18.38 0.09 -7.28
C SER A 84 19.59 -0.75 -6.89
N ALA A 85 19.66 -1.24 -5.66
CA ALA A 85 20.72 -2.11 -5.18
C ALA A 85 20.75 -3.43 -5.96
N ALA A 86 19.59 -4.00 -6.25
CA ALA A 86 19.49 -5.23 -7.03
C ALA A 86 19.95 -5.02 -8.46
N ALA A 87 19.64 -3.89 -9.08
CA ALA A 87 20.03 -3.56 -10.44
C ALA A 87 21.55 -3.34 -10.55
N ALA A 88 22.21 -2.94 -9.47
CA ALA A 88 23.65 -2.69 -9.44
C ALA A 88 24.49 -3.96 -9.31
N ARG A 89 23.87 -5.11 -9.07
CA ARG A 89 24.59 -6.39 -8.89
C ARG A 89 25.06 -7.01 -10.20
#